data_992fa0a4bbbfc3b41786309f686bafee
#
_entry.id   992fa0a4bbbfc3b41786309f686bafee
#
_cell.length_a   1.000
_cell.length_b   1.000
_cell.length_c   1.000
_cell.angle_alpha   90.00
_cell.angle_beta   90.00
_cell.angle_gamma   90.00
#
_symmetry.space_group_name_H-M   'P 1'
#
loop_
_entity.id
_entity.type
_entity.pdbx_description
1 polymer ?
#
loop_
_entity_poly.entity_id
_entity_poly.type
_entity_poly.pdbx_seq_one_letter_code
_entity_poly.pdbx_strand_id
1 'polypeptide(L)' 'MDPDKANISIDIQVIDKMMERWRLRLLTHGAASELGMEATRQLSKLEARKEHLSANH' A
#
# COMPACT_ATOMS: atom_id res chain seq x y z
N MET A 1 -25.86 -7.77 -1.91
CA MET A 1 -24.51 -7.17 -1.71
C MET A 1 -23.89 -6.89 -3.07
N ASP A 2 -23.39 -5.70 -3.24
CA ASP A 2 -22.75 -5.31 -4.49
C ASP A 2 -21.37 -5.97 -4.63
N PRO A 3 -21.14 -6.83 -5.62
CA PRO A 3 -19.85 -7.52 -5.78
C PRO A 3 -18.68 -6.56 -6.03
N ASP A 4 -18.93 -5.41 -6.63
CA ASP A 4 -17.88 -4.42 -6.87
C ASP A 4 -17.39 -3.80 -5.55
N LYS A 5 -18.28 -3.54 -4.62
CA LYS A 5 -17.90 -3.04 -3.29
C LYS A 5 -17.09 -4.06 -2.51
N ALA A 6 -17.46 -5.33 -2.61
CA ALA A 6 -16.72 -6.40 -1.95
C ALA A 6 -15.31 -6.52 -2.52
N ASN A 7 -15.15 -6.41 -3.84
CA ASN A 7 -13.85 -6.47 -4.49
C ASN A 7 -12.96 -5.29 -4.12
N ILE A 8 -13.52 -4.08 -4.05
CA ILE A 8 -12.79 -2.88 -3.65
C ILE A 8 -12.29 -3.02 -2.21
N SER A 9 -13.14 -3.53 -1.32
CA SER A 9 -12.77 -3.75 0.08
C SER A 9 -11.61 -4.75 0.21
N ILE A 10 -11.64 -5.84 -0.56
CA ILE A 10 -10.56 -6.83 -0.57
C ILE A 10 -9.28 -6.19 -1.11
N ASP A 11 -9.37 -5.40 -2.18
CA ASP A 11 -8.21 -4.72 -2.76
C ASP A 11 -7.56 -3.77 -1.76
N ILE A 12 -8.35 -3.01 -1.02
CA ILE A 12 -7.84 -2.11 0.02
C ILE A 12 -7.13 -2.90 1.12
N GLN A 13 -7.70 -4.02 1.54
CA GLN A 13 -7.08 -4.88 2.56
C GLN A 13 -5.74 -5.44 2.09
N VAL A 14 -5.66 -5.87 0.84
CA VAL A 14 -4.41 -6.37 0.26
C VAL A 14 -3.36 -5.26 0.20
N ILE A 15 -3.77 -4.07 -0.22
CA ILE A 15 -2.86 -2.91 -0.26
C ILE A 15 -2.34 -2.59 1.14
N ASP A 16 -3.20 -2.59 2.15
CA ASP A 16 -2.80 -2.33 3.52
C ASP A 16 -1.75 -3.32 4.01
N LYS A 17 -1.92 -4.60 3.70
CA LYS A 17 -0.95 -5.63 4.07
C LYS A 17 0.39 -5.43 3.35
N MET A 18 0.34 -5.06 2.08
CA MET A 18 1.56 -4.78 1.32
C MET A 18 2.28 -3.55 1.90
N MET A 19 1.55 -2.50 2.25
CA MET A 19 2.12 -1.31 2.87
C MET A 19 2.79 -1.64 4.20
N GLU A 20 2.17 -2.50 4.99
CA GLU A 20 2.73 -2.94 6.27
C GLU A 20 4.08 -3.64 6.06
N ARG A 21 4.17 -4.52 5.08
CA ARG A 21 5.42 -5.22 4.74
C ARG A 21 6.51 -4.23 4.30
N TRP A 22 6.16 -3.27 3.46
CA TRP A 22 7.12 -2.26 3.01
C TRP A 22 7.57 -1.35 4.14
N ARG A 23 6.69 -1.02 5.08
CA ARG A 23 7.06 -0.24 6.26
C ARG A 23 8.07 -1.00 7.13
N LEU A 24 7.87 -2.31 7.30
CA LEU A 24 8.81 -3.14 8.04
C LEU A 24 10.18 -3.17 7.36
N ARG A 25 10.20 -3.28 6.04
CA ARG A 25 11.45 -3.23 5.27
C ARG A 25 12.14 -1.89 5.42
N LEU A 26 11.36 -0.81 5.37
CA LEU A 26 11.90 0.54 5.56
C LEU A 26 12.55 0.68 6.93
N LEU A 27 11.91 0.20 7.98
CA LEU A 27 12.47 0.23 9.34
C LEU A 27 13.72 -0.63 9.46
N THR A 28 13.74 -1.79 8.80
CA THR A 28 14.85 -2.72 8.86
C THR A 28 16.09 -2.17 8.14
N HIS A 29 15.90 -1.59 6.96
CA HIS A 29 17.01 -1.16 6.11
C HIS A 29 17.36 0.33 6.25
N GLY A 30 16.43 1.13 6.75
CA GLY A 30 16.60 2.57 6.87
C GLY A 30 16.27 3.31 5.58
N ALA A 31 15.77 4.54 5.72
CA ALA A 31 15.29 5.34 4.57
C ALA A 31 16.43 5.74 3.60
N ALA A 32 17.68 5.78 4.08
CA ALA A 32 18.82 6.20 3.26
C ALA A 32 19.41 5.07 2.42
N SER A 33 19.10 3.81 2.72
CA SER A 33 19.59 2.66 1.94
C SER A 33 18.79 2.50 0.64
N GLU A 34 19.37 1.78 -0.32
CA GLU A 34 18.65 1.50 -1.58
C GLU A 34 17.35 0.74 -1.35
N LEU A 35 17.40 -0.24 -0.46
CA LEU A 35 16.19 -1.02 -0.11
C LEU A 35 15.17 -0.15 0.61
N GLY A 36 15.59 0.76 1.47
CA GLY A 36 14.71 1.70 2.12
C GLY A 36 14.08 2.69 1.16
N MET A 37 14.86 3.19 0.19
CA MET A 37 14.35 4.08 -0.86
C MET A 37 13.33 3.37 -1.73
N GLU A 38 13.57 2.10 -2.08
CA GLU A 38 12.60 1.30 -2.82
C GLU A 38 11.32 1.11 -2.02
N ALA A 39 11.44 0.83 -0.71
CA ALA A 39 10.28 0.69 0.16
C ALA A 39 9.45 1.97 0.21
N THR A 40 10.11 3.13 0.32
CA THR A 40 9.44 4.44 0.30
C THR A 40 8.68 4.65 -1.00
N ARG A 41 9.29 4.30 -2.12
CA ARG A 41 8.68 4.43 -3.45
C ARG A 41 7.44 3.55 -3.55
N GLN A 42 7.52 2.30 -3.11
CA GLN A 42 6.40 1.37 -3.16
C GLN A 42 5.27 1.82 -2.23
N LEU A 43 5.60 2.32 -1.04
CA LEU A 43 4.59 2.85 -0.12
C LEU A 43 3.84 4.03 -0.74
N SER A 44 4.56 4.93 -1.40
CA SER A 44 3.94 6.08 -2.06
C SER A 44 2.95 5.64 -3.14
N LYS A 45 3.34 4.67 -3.96
CA LYS A 45 2.46 4.12 -5.01
C LYS A 45 1.23 3.44 -4.42
N LEU A 46 1.42 2.68 -3.37
CA LEU A 46 0.32 1.97 -2.71
C LEU A 46 -0.66 2.93 -2.05
N GLU A 47 -0.15 3.98 -1.41
CA GLU A 47 -1.00 5.02 -0.82
C GLU A 47 -1.85 5.71 -1.86
N ALA A 48 -1.25 6.06 -3.00
CA ALA A 48 -1.97 6.69 -4.10
C ALA A 48 -3.07 5.78 -4.64
N ARG A 49 -2.77 4.50 -4.78
CA ARG A 49 -3.74 3.52 -5.27
C ARG A 49 -4.89 3.32 -4.27
N LYS A 50 -4.57 3.24 -2.99
CA LYS A 50 -5.57 3.11 -1.94
C LYS A 50 -6.49 4.31 -1.91
N GLU A 51 -5.93 5.51 -2.00
CA GLU A 51 -6.69 6.74 -2.02
C GLU A 51 -7.61 6.81 -3.24
N HIS A 52 -7.12 6.39 -4.40
CA HIS A 52 -7.91 6.32 -5.63
C HIS A 52 -9.11 5.37 -5.47
N LEU A 53 -8.89 4.20 -4.92
CA LEU A 53 -9.95 3.23 -4.68
C LEU A 53 -10.98 3.75 -3.68
N SER A 54 -10.53 4.44 -2.65
CA SER A 54 -11.43 5.02 -1.64
C SER A 54 -12.24 6.17 -2.22
N ALA A 55 -11.65 6.98 -3.10
CA ALA A 55 -12.32 8.12 -3.71
C ALA A 55 -13.41 7.70 -4.70
N ASN A 56 -13.32 6.51 -5.27
CA ASN A 56 -14.29 6.00 -6.24
C ASN A 56 -15.48 5.28 -5.61
N HIS A 57 -15.61 5.36 -4.32
CA HIS A 57 -16.80 4.90 -3.62
C HIS A 57 -17.92 5.93 -3.75
#